data_778f77f9690ee1538e0e57bea5aaf627
#
_entry.id   778f77f9690ee1538e0e57bea5aaf627
#
_cell.length_a   1.000
_cell.length_b   1.000
_cell.length_c   1.000
_cell.angle_alpha   90.00
_cell.angle_beta   90.00
_cell.angle_gamma   90.00
#
_symmetry.space_group_name_H-M   'P 1'
#
loop_
_entity.id
_entity.type
_entity.pdbx_description
1 polymer ?
#
loop_
_entity_poly.entity_id
_entity_poly.type
_entity_poly.pdbx_seq_one_letter_code
_entity_poly.pdbx_strand_id
1 'polypeptide(L)'
;MTFGEYIEEKRKSKKITLRGLAEKLGIAPSYMSDIEKGKRNPNRKELIDNIAKVLNLTQEEHNELYDLSAQQNENDISVDLTEYIMNDKVARTALRTARDFNATEEEWNAFIQTLKGNR
;
A
#
# COMPACT_ATOMS: atom_id res chain seq x y z
N MET A 1 -8.68 -10.66 -1.59
CA MET A 1 -8.49 -10.32 -0.16
C MET A 1 -8.63 -8.81 0.02
N THR A 2 -9.33 -8.38 1.05
CA THR A 2 -9.49 -6.95 1.33
C THR A 2 -8.30 -6.43 2.15
N PHE A 3 -8.21 -5.11 2.25
CA PHE A 3 -7.21 -4.45 3.10
C PHE A 3 -7.27 -4.96 4.54
N GLY A 4 -8.48 -5.01 5.11
CA GLY A 4 -8.66 -5.49 6.49
C GLY A 4 -8.33 -6.96 6.67
N GLU A 5 -8.73 -7.80 5.71
CA GLU A 5 -8.42 -9.23 5.75
C GLU A 5 -6.91 -9.47 5.67
N TYR A 6 -6.22 -8.69 4.86
CA TYR A 6 -4.76 -8.79 4.72
C TYR A 6 -4.06 -8.45 6.04
N ILE A 7 -4.50 -7.37 6.70
CA ILE A 7 -3.96 -6.98 8.00
C ILE A 7 -4.18 -8.08 9.02
N GLU A 8 -5.42 -8.62 9.07
CA GLU A 8 -5.76 -9.69 10.00
C GLU A 8 -4.88 -10.92 9.79
N GLU A 9 -4.70 -11.34 8.54
CA GLU A 9 -3.86 -12.48 8.20
C GLU A 9 -2.42 -12.27 8.65
N LYS A 10 -1.84 -11.12 8.33
CA LYS A 10 -0.46 -10.82 8.72
C LYS A 10 -0.31 -10.71 10.23
N ARG A 11 -1.28 -10.09 10.89
CA ARG A 11 -1.30 -9.98 12.34
C ARG A 11 -1.29 -11.35 13.00
N LYS A 12 -2.19 -12.23 12.57
CA LYS A 12 -2.31 -13.59 13.11
C LYS A 12 -1.06 -14.41 12.85
N SER A 13 -0.47 -14.26 11.67
CA SER A 13 0.77 -14.98 11.33
C SER A 13 1.94 -14.57 12.22
N LYS A 14 1.92 -13.35 12.74
CA LYS A 14 2.94 -12.84 13.67
C LYS A 14 2.55 -13.08 15.13
N LYS A 15 1.40 -13.71 15.38
CA LYS A 15 0.86 -14.00 16.71
C LYS A 15 0.64 -12.73 17.54
N ILE A 16 0.21 -11.66 16.88
CA ILE A 16 -0.12 -10.40 17.53
C ILE A 16 -1.63 -10.31 17.66
N THR A 17 -2.11 -9.97 18.87
CA THR A 17 -3.55 -9.80 19.09
C THR A 17 -4.04 -8.48 18.48
N LEU A 18 -5.34 -8.40 18.21
CA LEU A 18 -5.95 -7.16 17.71
C LEU A 18 -5.67 -6.00 18.69
N ARG A 19 -5.85 -6.23 19.99
CA ARG A 19 -5.54 -5.23 21.01
C ARG A 19 -4.08 -4.83 21.01
N GLY A 20 -3.18 -5.80 20.86
CA GLY A 20 -1.75 -5.56 20.81
C GLY A 20 -1.37 -4.68 19.62
N LEU A 21 -1.95 -4.95 18.46
CA LEU A 21 -1.70 -4.13 17.29
C LEU A 21 -2.24 -2.71 17.47
N ALA A 22 -3.48 -2.60 17.96
CA ALA A 22 -4.09 -1.29 18.20
C ALA A 22 -3.26 -0.46 19.17
N GLU A 23 -2.79 -1.08 20.26
CA GLU A 23 -1.96 -0.41 21.26
C GLU A 23 -0.66 0.13 20.65
N LYS A 24 0.01 -0.69 19.84
CA LYS A 24 1.26 -0.29 19.18
C LYS A 24 1.05 0.82 18.17
N LEU A 25 -0.13 0.87 17.55
CA LEU A 25 -0.48 1.92 16.60
C LEU A 25 -1.04 3.18 17.27
N GLY A 26 -1.34 3.11 18.57
CA GLY A 26 -1.92 4.25 19.28
C GLY A 26 -3.37 4.52 18.90
N ILE A 27 -4.12 3.50 18.50
CA ILE A 27 -5.53 3.64 18.13
C ILE A 27 -6.40 2.75 19.03
N ALA A 28 -7.71 3.06 19.07
CA ALA A 28 -8.65 2.27 19.84
C ALA A 28 -8.81 0.86 19.25
N PRO A 29 -8.92 -0.19 20.08
CA PRO A 29 -9.17 -1.54 19.59
C PRO A 29 -10.44 -1.64 18.73
N SER A 30 -11.48 -0.89 19.06
CA SER A 30 -12.72 -0.87 18.28
C SER A 30 -12.50 -0.33 16.87
N TYR A 31 -11.64 0.69 16.74
CA TYR A 31 -11.28 1.24 15.44
C TYR A 31 -10.48 0.22 14.62
N MET A 32 -9.52 -0.44 15.26
CA MET A 32 -8.74 -1.50 14.59
C MET A 32 -9.64 -2.65 14.13
N SER A 33 -10.61 -3.03 14.97
CA SER A 33 -11.59 -4.05 14.61
C SER A 33 -12.41 -3.65 13.38
N ASP A 34 -12.86 -2.40 13.33
CA ASP A 34 -13.61 -1.87 12.19
C ASP A 34 -12.78 -1.88 10.91
N ILE A 35 -11.49 -1.59 11.01
CA ILE A 35 -10.58 -1.65 9.87
C ILE A 35 -10.49 -3.10 9.35
N GLU A 36 -10.27 -4.07 10.24
CA GLU A 36 -10.14 -5.48 9.83
C GLU A 36 -11.44 -6.03 9.23
N LYS A 37 -12.59 -5.55 9.70
CA LYS A 37 -13.90 -5.98 9.20
C LYS A 37 -14.36 -5.23 7.95
N GLY A 38 -13.58 -4.25 7.50
CA GLY A 38 -13.91 -3.46 6.32
C GLY A 38 -14.93 -2.36 6.54
N LYS A 39 -15.30 -2.07 7.78
CA LYS A 39 -16.22 -0.98 8.13
C LYS A 39 -15.57 0.39 8.04
N ARG A 40 -14.25 0.43 8.17
CA ARG A 40 -13.42 1.62 8.02
C ARG A 40 -12.29 1.30 7.05
N ASN A 41 -12.01 2.21 6.16
CA ASN A 41 -10.92 2.04 5.21
C ASN A 41 -10.05 3.31 5.18
N PRO A 42 -9.20 3.49 6.19
CA PRO A 42 -8.36 4.67 6.25
C PRO A 42 -7.25 4.58 5.20
N ASN A 43 -7.34 5.41 4.17
CA ASN A 43 -6.34 5.49 3.11
C ASN A 43 -5.33 6.58 3.47
N ARG A 44 -4.63 6.40 4.59
CA ARG A 44 -3.66 7.35 5.12
C ARG A 44 -2.27 6.75 5.15
N LYS A 45 -1.34 7.44 4.49
CA LYS A 45 0.05 6.97 4.35
C LYS A 45 0.68 6.65 5.71
N GLU A 46 0.55 7.56 6.68
CA GLU A 46 1.16 7.37 7.99
C GLU A 46 0.67 6.10 8.69
N LEU A 47 -0.65 5.87 8.68
CA LEU A 47 -1.21 4.69 9.34
C LEU A 47 -0.77 3.41 8.64
N ILE A 48 -0.79 3.39 7.31
CA ILE A 48 -0.37 2.22 6.52
C ILE A 48 1.10 1.91 6.80
N ASP A 49 1.95 2.93 6.80
CA ASP A 49 3.38 2.76 7.10
C ASP A 49 3.59 2.21 8.51
N ASN A 50 2.83 2.71 9.48
CA ASN A 50 2.94 2.25 10.86
C ASN A 50 2.48 0.80 11.02
N ILE A 51 1.40 0.40 10.33
CA ILE A 51 0.95 -1.00 10.33
C ILE A 51 2.04 -1.89 9.75
N ALA A 52 2.63 -1.51 8.63
CA ALA A 52 3.69 -2.28 8.00
C ALA A 52 4.89 -2.42 8.93
N LYS A 53 5.23 -1.37 9.65
CA LYS A 53 6.36 -1.38 10.59
C LYS A 53 6.09 -2.31 11.77
N VAL A 54 4.93 -2.19 12.40
CA VAL A 54 4.56 -3.01 13.56
C VAL A 54 4.50 -4.49 13.18
N LEU A 55 3.96 -4.80 12.00
CA LEU A 55 3.86 -6.17 11.51
C LEU A 55 5.13 -6.66 10.83
N ASN A 56 6.15 -5.82 10.75
CA ASN A 56 7.44 -6.15 10.11
C ASN A 56 7.26 -6.72 8.71
N LEU A 57 6.46 -6.04 7.90
CA LEU A 57 6.20 -6.45 6.52
C LEU A 57 7.41 -6.22 5.62
N THR A 58 7.57 -7.10 4.62
CA THR A 58 8.57 -6.88 3.57
C THR A 58 8.13 -5.70 2.71
N GLN A 59 9.03 -5.20 1.86
CA GLN A 59 8.68 -4.11 0.96
C GLN A 59 7.53 -4.51 0.01
N GLU A 60 7.54 -5.75 -0.47
CA GLU A 60 6.48 -6.25 -1.34
C GLU A 60 5.14 -6.31 -0.60
N GLU A 61 5.14 -6.78 0.64
CA GLU A 61 3.93 -6.83 1.47
C GLU A 61 3.44 -5.43 1.80
N HIS A 62 4.34 -4.48 2.03
CA HIS A 62 4.00 -3.09 2.29
C HIS A 62 3.33 -2.48 1.04
N ASN A 63 3.89 -2.74 -0.14
CA ASN A 63 3.30 -2.28 -1.40
C ASN A 63 1.91 -2.87 -1.61
N GLU A 64 1.74 -4.16 -1.32
CA GLU A 64 0.44 -4.83 -1.43
C GLU A 64 -0.59 -4.19 -0.49
N LEU A 65 -0.17 -3.84 0.71
CA LEU A 65 -1.05 -3.18 1.68
C LEU A 65 -1.56 -1.84 1.15
N TYR A 66 -0.69 -1.05 0.54
CA TYR A 66 -1.07 0.20 -0.12
C TYR A 66 -2.07 -0.04 -1.24
N ASP A 67 -1.78 -1.02 -2.10
CA ASP A 67 -2.64 -1.31 -3.25
C ASP A 67 -4.03 -1.76 -2.82
N LEU A 68 -4.11 -2.59 -1.77
CA LEU A 68 -5.39 -3.04 -1.24
C LEU A 68 -6.20 -1.88 -0.66
N SER A 69 -5.54 -0.95 0.02
CA SER A 69 -6.21 0.25 0.53
C SER A 69 -6.77 1.09 -0.60
N ALA A 70 -5.99 1.28 -1.66
CA ALA A 70 -6.41 2.07 -2.82
C ALA A 70 -7.59 1.41 -3.55
N GLN A 71 -7.59 0.08 -3.67
CA GLN A 71 -8.66 -0.65 -4.33
C GLN A 71 -10.01 -0.48 -3.64
N GLN A 72 -10.01 -0.35 -2.32
CA GLN A 72 -11.24 -0.13 -1.56
C GLN A 72 -11.77 1.30 -1.71
N ASN A 73 -10.91 2.23 -2.09
CA ASN A 73 -11.29 3.61 -2.39
C ASN A 73 -11.34 3.77 -3.91
N GLU A 74 -12.40 3.29 -4.52
CA GLU A 74 -12.57 3.20 -5.98
C GLU A 74 -11.91 4.33 -6.78
N ASN A 75 -11.13 3.94 -7.80
CA ASN A 75 -10.47 4.86 -8.74
C ASN A 75 -9.34 5.71 -8.13
N ASP A 76 -8.97 5.47 -6.88
CA ASP A 76 -7.87 6.21 -6.27
C ASP A 76 -6.52 5.57 -6.60
N ILE A 77 -5.51 6.43 -6.72
CA ILE A 77 -4.13 5.98 -6.79
C ILE A 77 -3.68 5.72 -5.35
N SER A 78 -2.82 4.71 -5.18
CA SER A 78 -2.23 4.41 -3.88
C SER A 78 -1.56 5.65 -3.29
N VAL A 79 -1.78 5.93 -2.00
CA VAL A 79 -1.33 7.18 -1.37
C VAL A 79 0.19 7.34 -1.32
N ASP A 80 0.94 6.23 -1.40
CA ASP A 80 2.40 6.32 -1.45
C ASP A 80 2.90 6.88 -2.79
N LEU A 81 2.10 6.75 -3.85
CA LEU A 81 2.47 7.20 -5.19
C LEU A 81 1.91 8.57 -5.56
N THR A 82 0.80 8.97 -4.94
CA THR A 82 0.10 10.20 -5.31
C THR A 82 1.00 11.42 -5.27
N GLU A 83 1.68 11.63 -4.15
CA GLU A 83 2.56 12.78 -3.99
C GLU A 83 3.73 12.74 -4.95
N TYR A 84 4.35 11.58 -5.10
CA TYR A 84 5.47 11.40 -6.02
C TYR A 84 5.08 11.76 -7.44
N ILE A 85 3.95 11.21 -7.91
CA ILE A 85 3.46 11.44 -9.27
C ILE A 85 3.09 12.91 -9.48
N MET A 86 2.43 13.52 -8.51
CA MET A 86 1.99 14.91 -8.65
C MET A 86 3.14 15.91 -8.59
N ASN A 87 4.24 15.57 -7.96
CA ASN A 87 5.40 16.44 -7.87
C ASN A 87 6.40 16.25 -9.01
N ASP A 88 6.18 15.30 -9.90
CA ASP A 88 7.11 15.01 -11.01
C ASP A 88 6.38 15.03 -12.34
N LYS A 89 6.54 16.14 -13.07
CA LYS A 89 5.89 16.32 -14.38
C LYS A 89 6.39 15.28 -15.40
N VAL A 90 7.68 14.95 -15.34
CA VAL A 90 8.26 13.98 -16.30
C VAL A 90 7.70 12.59 -16.03
N ALA A 91 7.55 12.21 -14.77
CA ALA A 91 6.93 10.94 -14.39
C ALA A 91 5.50 10.86 -14.92
N ARG A 92 4.72 11.95 -14.77
CA ARG A 92 3.35 11.98 -15.28
C ARG A 92 3.32 11.84 -16.81
N THR A 93 4.24 12.50 -17.50
CA THR A 93 4.35 12.38 -18.96
C THR A 93 4.69 10.94 -19.37
N ALA A 94 5.62 10.31 -18.64
CA ALA A 94 6.00 8.93 -18.91
C ALA A 94 4.82 7.97 -18.75
N LEU A 95 4.02 8.14 -17.67
CA LEU A 95 2.84 7.31 -17.43
C LEU A 95 1.80 7.48 -18.53
N ARG A 96 1.55 8.72 -18.98
CA ARG A 96 0.61 8.97 -20.08
C ARG A 96 1.10 8.36 -21.38
N THR A 97 2.40 8.45 -21.64
CA THR A 97 3.00 7.84 -22.82
C THR A 97 2.85 6.32 -22.80
N ALA A 98 3.13 5.71 -21.64
CA ALA A 98 2.96 4.27 -21.47
C ALA A 98 1.52 3.85 -21.72
N ARG A 99 0.57 4.61 -21.19
CA ARG A 99 -0.86 4.36 -21.42
C ARG A 99 -1.21 4.45 -22.90
N ASP A 100 -0.79 5.53 -23.55
CA ASP A 100 -1.17 5.82 -24.94
C ASP A 100 -0.56 4.82 -25.94
N PHE A 101 0.62 4.31 -25.62
CA PHE A 101 1.32 3.33 -26.47
C PHE A 101 1.22 1.89 -25.94
N ASN A 102 0.37 1.65 -24.94
CA ASN A 102 0.10 0.31 -24.38
C ASN A 102 1.37 -0.41 -23.96
N ALA A 103 2.14 0.22 -23.07
CA ALA A 103 3.36 -0.38 -22.55
C ALA A 103 3.11 -1.78 -22.03
N THR A 104 3.98 -2.72 -22.40
CA THR A 104 3.87 -4.11 -22.01
C THR A 104 4.50 -4.35 -20.62
N GLU A 105 4.18 -5.51 -20.04
CA GLU A 105 4.81 -5.91 -18.79
C GLU A 105 6.32 -6.03 -18.96
N GLU A 106 6.78 -6.52 -20.10
CA GLU A 106 8.22 -6.61 -20.40
C GLU A 106 8.89 -5.24 -20.40
N GLU A 107 8.24 -4.25 -21.01
CA GLU A 107 8.76 -2.89 -21.04
C GLU A 107 8.84 -2.29 -19.63
N TRP A 108 7.82 -2.51 -18.81
CA TRP A 108 7.84 -2.07 -17.42
C TRP A 108 8.94 -2.76 -16.61
N ASN A 109 9.09 -4.06 -16.79
CA ASN A 109 10.15 -4.80 -16.10
C ASN A 109 11.53 -4.35 -16.53
N ALA A 110 11.73 -4.06 -17.82
CA ALA A 110 12.98 -3.52 -18.33
C ALA A 110 13.30 -2.17 -17.70
N PHE A 111 12.30 -1.30 -17.58
CA PHE A 111 12.45 0.00 -16.93
C PHE A 111 12.89 -0.16 -15.47
N ILE A 112 12.23 -1.06 -14.73
CA ILE A 112 12.58 -1.35 -13.32
C ILE A 112 14.04 -1.80 -13.21
N GLN A 113 14.46 -2.73 -14.08
CA GLN A 113 15.83 -3.26 -14.05
C GLN A 113 16.86 -2.19 -14.42
N THR A 114 16.52 -1.32 -15.38
CA THR A 114 17.39 -0.21 -15.77
C THR A 114 17.64 0.72 -14.59
N LEU A 115 16.57 1.08 -13.86
CA LEU A 115 16.72 1.95 -12.68
C LEU A 115 17.56 1.29 -11.59
N LYS A 116 17.33 0.00 -11.32
CA LYS A 116 18.08 -0.73 -10.30
C LYS A 116 19.55 -0.90 -10.68
N GLY A 117 19.81 -1.12 -11.96
CA GLY A 117 21.18 -1.30 -12.47
C GLY A 117 22.00 -0.02 -12.47
N ASN A 118 21.36 1.14 -12.51
CA ASN A 118 22.02 2.44 -12.56
C ASN A 118 22.26 3.04 -11.16
N ARG A 119 21.86 2.35 -10.09
CA ARG A 119 22.04 2.81 -8.70
C ARG A 119 22.97 1.88 -7.89
#